data_51197b811a70abe56050796d0680216c
#
_entry.id   51197b811a70abe56050796d0680216c
#
_cell.length_a   1.000
_cell.length_b   1.000
_cell.length_c   1.000
_cell.angle_alpha   90.00
_cell.angle_beta   90.00
_cell.angle_gamma   90.00
#
_symmetry.space_group_name_H-M   'P 1'
#
loop_
_entity.id
_entity.type
_entity.pdbx_description
1 polymer ?
#
loop_
_entity_poly.entity_id
_entity_poly.type
_entity_poly.pdbx_seq_one_letter_code
_entity_poly.pdbx_strand_id
1 'polypeptide(L)'
;LPDFLQRLVVTIAVEDGTMQALARGTLLLEGGLGQASYAFSGAGYRQEKALILCEVYRKDGIWRLSVVDSGFNGGLSALLAHFGGEEVRPDTPAPSPAPAPAPAPAEPRVNLTKISLKKSGESHKIDLKKNRQRIHVNLNWDQRQGLFSRGIDLDLACMYRLKDGRQGVIQALGNSFGASDQPPYIRLDKDDRSGASVNGENMDFFRPELIDFAIVFAFIYEGVPNWRATNARVVLSQQGEPDIEVHIDNPNSNERFCVLASLTGRDGGLEVRREDLFFNSHRAVDAHYHFGFRWVAGRK
;
A
#
# COMPACT_ATOMS: atom_id res chain seq x y z
N LEU A 1 23.39 17.89 -13.98
CA LEU A 1 23.48 16.55 -13.42
C LEU A 1 24.05 15.58 -14.47
N PRO A 2 24.82 14.55 -14.08
CA PRO A 2 25.40 13.58 -15.03
C PRO A 2 24.32 12.87 -15.86
N ASP A 3 24.66 12.49 -17.10
CA ASP A 3 23.69 11.90 -18.05
C ASP A 3 23.18 10.52 -17.63
N PHE A 4 23.95 9.77 -16.83
CA PHE A 4 23.53 8.48 -16.29
C PHE A 4 22.51 8.61 -15.16
N LEU A 5 22.41 9.79 -14.51
CA LEU A 5 21.46 10.02 -13.44
C LEU A 5 20.07 10.28 -14.03
N GLN A 6 19.10 9.42 -13.69
CA GLN A 6 17.73 9.52 -14.17
C GLN A 6 16.77 10.03 -13.10
N ARG A 7 17.12 9.83 -11.81
CA ARG A 7 16.28 10.21 -10.66
C ARG A 7 17.14 10.50 -9.43
N LEU A 8 16.78 11.53 -8.70
CA LEU A 8 17.35 11.90 -7.41
C LEU A 8 16.19 12.10 -6.42
N VAL A 9 16.28 11.47 -5.27
CA VAL A 9 15.25 11.55 -4.23
C VAL A 9 15.83 12.29 -3.03
N VAL A 10 15.12 13.31 -2.55
CA VAL A 10 15.49 14.07 -1.38
C VAL A 10 14.68 13.58 -0.19
N THR A 11 15.40 13.13 0.83
CA THR A 11 14.82 12.51 2.03
C THR A 11 15.30 13.20 3.30
N ILE A 12 14.53 13.05 4.36
CA ILE A 12 14.92 13.46 5.72
C ILE A 12 14.57 12.33 6.70
N ALA A 13 15.44 12.06 7.66
CA ALA A 13 15.19 11.12 8.74
C ALA A 13 15.59 11.73 10.08
N VAL A 14 14.92 11.33 11.16
CA VAL A 14 15.29 11.65 12.55
C VAL A 14 15.74 10.38 13.25
N GLU A 15 16.79 10.50 14.05
CA GLU A 15 17.30 9.39 14.88
C GLU A 15 16.39 9.16 16.09
N ASP A 16 16.02 10.26 16.76
CA ASP A 16 15.17 10.24 17.95
C ASP A 16 13.87 11.00 17.73
N GLY A 17 12.78 10.49 18.32
CA GLY A 17 11.46 11.09 18.20
C GLY A 17 10.76 10.77 16.86
N THR A 18 9.92 11.69 16.42
CA THR A 18 9.16 11.59 15.17
C THR A 18 9.20 12.90 14.40
N MET A 19 8.84 12.84 13.12
CA MET A 19 8.70 14.05 12.28
C MET A 19 7.67 15.04 12.82
N GLN A 20 6.75 14.61 13.68
CA GLN A 20 5.77 15.50 14.34
C GLN A 20 6.44 16.63 15.11
N ALA A 21 7.64 16.40 15.68
CA ALA A 21 8.39 17.41 16.42
C ALA A 21 9.00 18.51 15.53
N LEU A 22 8.99 18.34 14.22
CA LEU A 22 9.56 19.31 13.28
C LEU A 22 8.63 20.51 13.12
N ALA A 23 8.98 21.65 13.70
CA ALA A 23 8.16 22.85 13.64
C ALA A 23 8.00 23.37 12.18
N ARG A 24 9.13 23.46 11.46
CA ARG A 24 9.17 23.92 10.08
C ARG A 24 10.48 23.50 9.42
N GLY A 25 10.39 23.06 8.16
CA GLY A 25 11.53 22.88 7.26
C GLY A 25 11.30 23.58 5.93
N THR A 26 12.36 23.91 5.24
CA THR A 26 12.30 24.44 3.87
C THR A 26 13.37 23.75 3.04
N LEU A 27 12.96 23.12 1.97
CA LEU A 27 13.84 22.60 0.93
C LEU A 27 14.00 23.68 -0.13
N LEU A 28 15.24 24.04 -0.44
CA LEU A 28 15.59 25.00 -1.47
C LEU A 28 16.35 24.27 -2.57
N LEU A 29 15.91 24.42 -3.80
CA LEU A 29 16.54 23.87 -4.99
C LEU A 29 16.94 25.04 -5.88
N GLU A 30 18.24 25.15 -6.16
CA GLU A 30 18.80 26.19 -7.00
C GLU A 30 19.44 25.58 -8.26
N GLY A 31 19.23 26.19 -9.38
CA GLY A 31 19.80 25.78 -10.66
C GLY A 31 19.96 26.94 -11.62
N GLY A 32 20.70 26.73 -12.70
CA GLY A 32 21.03 27.79 -13.68
C GLY A 32 19.82 28.48 -14.32
N LEU A 33 18.62 27.94 -14.22
CA LEU A 33 17.39 28.50 -14.80
C LEU A 33 16.39 29.03 -13.78
N GLY A 34 16.71 28.94 -12.46
CA GLY A 34 15.81 29.42 -11.43
C GLY A 34 15.96 28.74 -10.07
N GLN A 35 15.08 29.10 -9.18
CA GLN A 35 15.01 28.60 -7.81
C GLN A 35 13.60 28.06 -7.53
N ALA A 36 13.53 26.91 -6.85
CA ALA A 36 12.28 26.35 -6.33
C ALA A 36 12.40 26.13 -4.82
N SER A 37 11.34 26.41 -4.05
CA SER A 37 11.32 26.16 -2.62
C SER A 37 10.10 25.35 -2.24
N TYR A 38 10.26 24.40 -1.30
CA TYR A 38 9.19 23.62 -0.70
C TYR A 38 9.27 23.73 0.81
N ALA A 39 8.21 24.28 1.41
CA ALA A 39 8.08 24.39 2.85
C ALA A 39 7.27 23.20 3.39
N PHE A 40 7.74 22.55 4.44
CA PHE A 40 7.08 21.43 5.09
C PHE A 40 7.13 21.57 6.62
N SER A 41 6.25 20.88 7.32
CA SER A 41 6.21 20.88 8.80
C SER A 41 5.77 19.52 9.31
N GLY A 42 6.06 19.26 10.58
CA GLY A 42 5.65 18.02 11.25
C GLY A 42 4.16 17.90 11.56
N ALA A 43 3.38 18.95 11.35
CA ALA A 43 1.96 19.00 11.75
C ALA A 43 1.09 17.91 11.09
N GLY A 44 1.47 17.42 9.90
CA GLY A 44 0.79 16.34 9.18
C GLY A 44 1.21 14.93 9.59
N TYR A 45 2.29 14.77 10.35
CA TYR A 45 2.89 13.49 10.72
C TYR A 45 2.61 13.14 12.18
N ARG A 46 2.63 11.85 12.50
CA ARG A 46 2.40 11.37 13.88
C ARG A 46 3.50 10.45 14.37
N GLN A 47 3.83 9.41 13.61
CA GLN A 47 4.79 8.37 14.01
C GLN A 47 5.94 8.23 13.00
N GLU A 48 5.87 8.96 11.92
CA GLU A 48 6.87 8.93 10.86
C GLU A 48 8.20 9.46 11.39
N LYS A 49 9.27 8.71 11.12
CA LYS A 49 10.66 9.05 11.48
C LYS A 49 11.52 9.39 10.27
N ALA A 50 11.05 9.09 9.07
CA ALA A 50 11.71 9.50 7.84
C ALA A 50 10.66 9.91 6.79
N LEU A 51 11.05 10.83 5.90
CA LEU A 51 10.20 11.32 4.82
C LEU A 51 10.97 11.34 3.50
N ILE A 52 10.27 11.07 2.40
CA ILE A 52 10.66 11.49 1.06
C ILE A 52 9.99 12.85 0.83
N LEU A 53 10.78 13.92 0.73
CA LEU A 53 10.26 15.27 0.55
C LEU A 53 9.92 15.53 -0.91
N CYS A 54 10.84 15.22 -1.81
CA CYS A 54 10.64 15.39 -3.24
C CYS A 54 11.55 14.48 -4.04
N GLU A 55 11.25 14.38 -5.31
CA GLU A 55 12.12 13.75 -6.30
C GLU A 55 12.37 14.69 -7.47
N VAL A 56 13.60 14.63 -8.00
CA VAL A 56 14.01 15.27 -9.25
C VAL A 56 14.30 14.16 -10.24
N TYR A 57 13.55 14.10 -11.31
CA TYR A 57 13.64 13.04 -12.31
C TYR A 57 13.69 13.56 -13.73
N ARG A 58 14.30 12.77 -14.62
CA ARG A 58 14.45 13.13 -16.03
C ARG A 58 13.30 12.53 -16.84
N LYS A 59 12.55 13.37 -17.53
CA LYS A 59 11.49 12.95 -18.46
C LYS A 59 11.63 13.74 -19.77
N ASP A 60 11.67 13.02 -20.89
CA ASP A 60 11.84 13.60 -22.23
C ASP A 60 13.08 14.50 -22.35
N GLY A 61 14.19 14.11 -21.69
CA GLY A 61 15.41 14.90 -21.64
C GLY A 61 15.36 16.11 -20.68
N ILE A 62 14.22 16.40 -20.06
CA ILE A 62 13.99 17.54 -19.19
C ILE A 62 13.92 17.07 -17.72
N TRP A 63 14.63 17.77 -16.83
CA TRP A 63 14.54 17.57 -15.40
C TRP A 63 13.24 18.16 -14.86
N ARG A 64 12.53 17.38 -14.05
CA ARG A 64 11.28 17.75 -13.40
C ARG A 64 11.40 17.55 -11.90
N LEU A 65 10.74 18.39 -11.14
CA LEU A 65 10.59 18.28 -9.68
C LEU A 65 9.18 17.85 -9.35
N SER A 66 9.05 16.85 -8.46
CA SER A 66 7.79 16.44 -7.87
C SER A 66 7.91 16.44 -6.34
N VAL A 67 6.96 17.05 -5.65
CA VAL A 67 6.81 16.91 -4.21
C VAL A 67 6.17 15.55 -3.94
N VAL A 68 6.78 14.74 -3.07
CA VAL A 68 6.33 13.37 -2.78
C VAL A 68 5.64 13.32 -1.42
N ASP A 69 6.24 13.90 -0.40
CA ASP A 69 5.71 14.02 0.97
C ASP A 69 5.26 12.67 1.57
N SER A 70 6.08 11.63 1.40
CA SER A 70 5.80 10.27 1.88
C SER A 70 6.55 9.96 3.16
N GLY A 71 5.84 9.44 4.18
CA GLY A 71 6.37 9.18 5.52
C GLY A 71 6.65 7.70 5.80
N PHE A 72 7.69 7.43 6.62
CA PHE A 72 8.14 6.10 7.04
C PHE A 72 8.24 6.03 8.57
N ASN A 73 7.41 5.21 9.20
CA ASN A 73 7.42 5.03 10.67
C ASN A 73 8.69 4.32 11.15
N GLY A 74 9.26 3.44 10.35
CA GLY A 74 10.51 2.72 10.63
C GLY A 74 11.78 3.55 10.43
N GLY A 75 11.67 4.86 10.17
CA GLY A 75 12.81 5.76 10.04
C GLY A 75 13.71 5.44 8.84
N LEU A 76 15.02 5.65 9.02
CA LEU A 76 16.02 5.47 7.97
C LEU A 76 16.05 4.02 7.42
N SER A 77 15.92 3.02 8.29
CA SER A 77 15.92 1.62 7.87
C SER A 77 14.77 1.29 6.93
N ALA A 78 13.55 1.78 7.25
CA ALA A 78 12.38 1.59 6.38
C ALA A 78 12.50 2.37 5.07
N LEU A 79 13.08 3.56 5.12
CA LEU A 79 13.35 4.37 3.95
C LEU A 79 14.39 3.71 3.03
N LEU A 80 15.48 3.16 3.58
CA LEU A 80 16.49 2.43 2.82
C LEU A 80 15.91 1.15 2.19
N ALA A 81 15.14 0.38 2.98
CA ALA A 81 14.46 -0.81 2.48
C ALA A 81 13.50 -0.51 1.31
N HIS A 82 12.84 0.65 1.35
CA HIS A 82 12.00 1.12 0.25
C HIS A 82 12.77 1.26 -1.08
N PHE A 83 14.05 1.62 -1.01
CA PHE A 83 14.94 1.72 -2.18
C PHE A 83 15.78 0.45 -2.42
N GLY A 84 15.52 -0.65 -1.70
CA GLY A 84 16.26 -1.91 -1.83
C GLY A 84 17.63 -1.90 -1.15
N GLY A 85 17.89 -0.94 -0.28
CA GLY A 85 19.11 -0.85 0.53
C GLY A 85 18.92 -1.40 1.95
N GLU A 86 20.03 -1.63 2.64
CA GLU A 86 20.07 -2.01 4.03
C GLU A 86 20.96 -1.03 4.82
N GLU A 87 20.60 -0.79 6.08
CA GLU A 87 21.40 0.04 6.98
C GLU A 87 22.60 -0.78 7.50
N VAL A 88 23.82 -0.40 7.13
CA VAL A 88 25.04 -0.99 7.67
C VAL A 88 25.37 -0.31 8.99
N ARG A 89 25.16 -0.98 10.10
CA ARG A 89 25.63 -0.50 11.41
C ARG A 89 27.08 -0.91 11.61
N PRO A 90 27.98 0.02 12.02
CA PRO A 90 29.33 -0.37 12.38
C PRO A 90 29.28 -1.32 13.59
N ASP A 91 30.03 -2.44 13.47
CA ASP A 91 30.20 -3.39 14.57
C ASP A 91 30.82 -2.67 15.78
N THR A 92 30.03 -2.38 16.78
CA THR A 92 30.55 -1.96 18.08
C THR A 92 31.09 -3.20 18.79
N PRO A 93 32.35 -3.22 19.25
CA PRO A 93 32.89 -4.37 19.97
C PRO A 93 32.03 -4.66 21.21
N ALA A 94 31.59 -5.91 21.33
CA ALA A 94 30.75 -6.34 22.44
C ALA A 94 31.49 -6.12 23.78
N PRO A 95 30.88 -5.47 24.77
CA PRO A 95 31.42 -5.45 26.15
C PRO A 95 31.31 -6.86 26.74
N SER A 96 32.38 -7.25 27.44
CA SER A 96 32.50 -8.51 28.20
C SER A 96 31.32 -8.68 29.17
N PRO A 97 30.79 -9.90 29.38
CA PRO A 97 29.54 -10.10 30.12
C PRO A 97 29.68 -9.82 31.60
N ALA A 98 28.90 -8.86 32.08
CA ALA A 98 28.61 -8.68 33.51
C ALA A 98 27.51 -9.65 33.97
N PRO A 99 27.46 -10.10 35.27
CA PRO A 99 26.51 -11.12 35.72
C PRO A 99 25.06 -10.67 35.59
N ALA A 100 24.20 -11.58 35.12
CA ALA A 100 22.81 -11.35 34.77
C ALA A 100 21.96 -10.87 35.98
N PRO A 101 21.15 -9.78 35.82
CA PRO A 101 19.99 -9.53 36.66
C PRO A 101 18.81 -10.39 36.18
N ALA A 102 17.96 -10.77 37.15
CA ALA A 102 16.75 -11.59 36.92
C ALA A 102 15.81 -11.01 35.85
N PRO A 103 15.07 -11.85 35.11
CA PRO A 103 14.30 -11.42 33.96
C PRO A 103 13.14 -10.52 34.35
N ALA A 104 13.18 -9.27 33.84
CA ALA A 104 11.98 -8.41 33.79
C ALA A 104 10.95 -8.95 32.80
N PRO A 105 9.64 -8.71 33.01
CA PRO A 105 8.62 -9.19 32.11
C PRO A 105 8.89 -8.69 30.68
N ALA A 106 8.94 -9.61 29.73
CA ALA A 106 9.18 -9.32 28.33
C ALA A 106 8.07 -8.40 27.78
N GLU A 107 8.44 -7.18 27.40
CA GLU A 107 7.59 -6.35 26.54
C GLU A 107 7.32 -7.08 25.22
N PRO A 108 6.10 -7.00 24.65
CA PRO A 108 5.79 -7.66 23.40
C PRO A 108 6.69 -7.11 22.29
N ARG A 109 7.64 -7.92 21.85
CA ARG A 109 8.47 -7.60 20.69
C ARG A 109 7.56 -7.59 19.47
N VAL A 110 7.31 -6.42 18.91
CA VAL A 110 6.62 -6.27 17.62
C VAL A 110 7.52 -6.90 16.55
N ASN A 111 7.08 -8.02 16.04
CA ASN A 111 7.81 -8.73 14.98
C ASN A 111 7.42 -8.07 13.65
N LEU A 112 8.17 -7.07 13.20
CA LEU A 112 7.96 -6.31 11.97
C LEU A 112 8.43 -7.06 10.71
N THR A 113 8.39 -8.38 10.73
CA THR A 113 8.75 -9.17 9.56
C THR A 113 7.59 -9.13 8.55
N LYS A 114 7.85 -8.57 7.38
CA LYS A 114 6.95 -8.58 6.23
C LYS A 114 6.66 -10.03 5.80
N ILE A 115 5.39 -10.34 5.57
CA ILE A 115 4.95 -11.65 5.09
C ILE A 115 4.63 -11.52 3.60
N SER A 116 5.41 -12.17 2.75
CA SER A 116 5.13 -12.22 1.33
C SER A 116 4.46 -13.54 0.97
N LEU A 117 3.20 -13.48 0.52
CA LEU A 117 2.48 -14.63 -0.01
C LEU A 117 2.89 -14.82 -1.48
N LYS A 118 3.69 -15.85 -1.75
CA LYS A 118 4.33 -16.04 -3.06
C LYS A 118 3.57 -16.99 -3.99
N LYS A 119 2.81 -17.94 -3.43
CA LYS A 119 2.07 -18.93 -4.22
C LYS A 119 0.58 -18.74 -4.06
N SER A 120 -0.18 -18.95 -5.14
CA SER A 120 -1.65 -19.02 -5.07
C SER A 120 -2.07 -20.04 -4.02
N GLY A 121 -3.02 -19.66 -3.16
CA GLY A 121 -3.48 -20.48 -2.04
C GLY A 121 -2.68 -20.34 -0.75
N GLU A 122 -1.50 -19.72 -0.73
CA GLU A 122 -0.83 -19.36 0.52
C GLU A 122 -1.68 -18.40 1.34
N SER A 123 -1.74 -18.60 2.66
CA SER A 123 -2.51 -17.77 3.55
C SER A 123 -1.77 -17.38 4.82
N HIS A 124 -2.18 -16.26 5.41
CA HIS A 124 -1.76 -15.81 6.72
C HIS A 124 -2.97 -15.39 7.55
N LYS A 125 -2.95 -15.70 8.85
CA LYS A 125 -4.04 -15.37 9.77
C LYS A 125 -3.67 -14.17 10.63
N ILE A 126 -4.48 -13.14 10.56
CA ILE A 126 -4.45 -11.97 11.44
C ILE A 126 -5.28 -12.29 12.69
N ASP A 127 -4.71 -12.16 13.89
CA ASP A 127 -5.39 -12.45 15.16
C ASP A 127 -6.19 -11.23 15.65
N LEU A 128 -7.47 -11.16 15.30
CA LEU A 128 -8.36 -10.07 15.70
C LEU A 128 -8.81 -10.14 17.17
N LYS A 129 -8.45 -11.20 17.91
CA LYS A 129 -8.70 -11.27 19.36
C LYS A 129 -7.74 -10.37 20.12
N LYS A 130 -6.50 -10.26 19.62
CA LYS A 130 -5.43 -9.41 20.19
C LYS A 130 -5.49 -7.99 19.66
N ASN A 131 -5.80 -7.84 18.39
CA ASN A 131 -5.77 -6.55 17.71
C ASN A 131 -6.96 -6.42 16.76
N ARG A 132 -7.88 -5.48 17.05
CA ARG A 132 -9.06 -5.16 16.23
C ARG A 132 -8.90 -3.85 15.47
N GLN A 133 -7.67 -3.38 15.31
CA GLN A 133 -7.38 -2.17 14.56
C GLN A 133 -7.80 -2.33 13.10
N ARG A 134 -8.03 -1.20 12.43
CA ARG A 134 -8.32 -1.21 11.00
C ARG A 134 -7.23 -1.93 10.22
N ILE A 135 -7.63 -2.58 9.15
CA ILE A 135 -6.70 -3.11 8.14
C ILE A 135 -6.71 -2.14 6.98
N HIS A 136 -5.53 -1.66 6.63
CA HIS A 136 -5.29 -0.80 5.47
C HIS A 136 -4.81 -1.66 4.31
N VAL A 137 -5.40 -1.45 3.14
CA VAL A 137 -5.05 -2.13 1.88
C VAL A 137 -4.58 -1.09 0.90
N ASN A 138 -3.36 -1.22 0.44
CA ASN A 138 -2.77 -0.35 -0.59
C ASN A 138 -2.48 -1.15 -1.85
N LEU A 139 -3.02 -0.72 -2.98
CA LEU A 139 -2.67 -1.20 -4.31
C LEU A 139 -1.68 -0.23 -4.94
N ASN A 140 -0.51 -0.72 -5.29
CA ASN A 140 0.52 0.07 -5.96
C ASN A 140 0.96 -0.62 -7.25
N TRP A 141 1.27 0.16 -8.28
CA TRP A 141 1.71 -0.34 -9.58
C TRP A 141 2.63 0.63 -10.29
N ASP A 142 3.43 0.12 -11.23
CA ASP A 142 4.31 0.92 -12.06
C ASP A 142 3.51 1.54 -13.22
N GLN A 143 3.37 2.84 -13.20
CA GLN A 143 2.82 3.59 -14.34
C GLN A 143 3.91 3.80 -15.41
N ARG A 144 4.35 2.73 -16.05
CA ARG A 144 5.30 2.85 -17.16
C ARG A 144 4.59 3.44 -18.37
N GLN A 145 4.79 4.71 -18.59
CA GLN A 145 4.41 5.37 -19.84
C GLN A 145 5.49 5.10 -20.89
N GLY A 146 5.19 4.27 -21.89
CA GLY A 146 5.96 4.30 -23.16
C GLY A 146 5.67 5.60 -23.90
N LEU A 147 6.58 6.04 -24.74
CA LEU A 147 6.49 7.28 -25.55
C LEU A 147 5.17 7.42 -26.35
N PHE A 148 4.38 6.35 -26.51
CA PHE A 148 3.13 6.30 -27.30
C PHE A 148 2.00 5.52 -26.60
N SER A 149 2.13 5.11 -25.34
CA SER A 149 1.06 4.38 -24.62
C SER A 149 0.53 5.21 -23.46
N ARG A 150 -0.80 5.35 -23.39
CA ARG A 150 -1.45 5.75 -22.14
C ARG A 150 -1.10 4.72 -21.07
N GLY A 151 -0.72 5.17 -19.88
CA GLY A 151 -0.45 4.29 -18.76
C GLY A 151 -1.63 3.35 -18.49
N ILE A 152 -1.36 2.20 -17.88
CA ILE A 152 -2.43 1.32 -17.42
C ILE A 152 -2.98 1.93 -16.13
N ASP A 153 -4.29 2.17 -16.12
CA ASP A 153 -5.02 2.64 -14.95
C ASP A 153 -5.65 1.44 -14.25
N LEU A 154 -5.24 1.21 -13.00
CA LEU A 154 -5.75 0.14 -12.15
C LEU A 154 -6.68 0.72 -11.09
N ASP A 155 -7.88 0.16 -10.99
CA ASP A 155 -8.83 0.45 -9.93
C ASP A 155 -8.82 -0.66 -8.88
N LEU A 156 -8.71 -0.27 -7.61
CA LEU A 156 -8.87 -1.15 -6.45
C LEU A 156 -10.34 -1.32 -6.13
N ALA A 157 -10.75 -2.54 -5.87
CA ALA A 157 -12.13 -2.84 -5.50
C ALA A 157 -12.21 -4.00 -4.50
N CYS A 158 -13.38 -4.13 -3.87
CA CYS A 158 -13.69 -5.19 -2.93
C CYS A 158 -15.14 -5.65 -3.11
N MET A 159 -15.37 -6.96 -3.14
CA MET A 159 -16.67 -7.55 -2.86
C MET A 159 -16.63 -8.10 -1.44
N TYR A 160 -17.68 -7.85 -0.67
CA TYR A 160 -17.72 -8.24 0.73
C TYR A 160 -19.05 -8.85 1.14
N ARG A 161 -19.01 -9.69 2.18
CA ARG A 161 -20.14 -10.15 2.98
C ARG A 161 -19.75 -9.99 4.45
N LEU A 162 -20.62 -9.34 5.21
CA LEU A 162 -20.50 -9.20 6.66
C LEU A 162 -21.13 -10.38 7.36
N LYS A 163 -20.79 -10.61 8.64
CA LYS A 163 -21.34 -11.69 9.47
C LYS A 163 -22.84 -11.59 9.71
N ASP A 164 -23.44 -10.41 9.53
CA ASP A 164 -24.90 -10.21 9.60
C ASP A 164 -25.62 -10.44 8.25
N GLY A 165 -24.90 -10.92 7.24
CA GLY A 165 -25.43 -11.24 5.92
C GLY A 165 -25.47 -10.06 4.95
N ARG A 166 -25.21 -8.82 5.37
CA ARG A 166 -25.08 -7.69 4.44
C ARG A 166 -23.90 -7.91 3.51
N GLN A 167 -24.10 -7.64 2.23
CA GLN A 167 -23.08 -7.80 1.20
C GLN A 167 -23.14 -6.67 0.17
N GLY A 168 -22.04 -6.43 -0.52
CA GLY A 168 -21.96 -5.36 -1.52
C GLY A 168 -20.60 -5.29 -2.20
N VAL A 169 -20.44 -4.24 -2.98
CA VAL A 169 -19.23 -3.93 -3.74
C VAL A 169 -18.73 -2.54 -3.38
N ILE A 170 -17.45 -2.39 -3.11
CA ILE A 170 -16.75 -1.13 -2.93
C ILE A 170 -15.83 -0.93 -4.13
N GLN A 171 -16.02 0.15 -4.85
CA GLN A 171 -15.26 0.49 -6.06
C GLN A 171 -15.54 1.94 -6.49
N ALA A 172 -14.63 2.55 -7.23
CA ALA A 172 -14.84 3.89 -7.80
C ALA A 172 -15.94 3.88 -8.87
N LEU A 173 -16.04 2.80 -9.64
CA LEU A 173 -17.08 2.64 -10.65
C LEU A 173 -18.48 2.60 -10.00
N GLY A 174 -19.35 3.52 -10.41
CA GLY A 174 -20.68 3.69 -9.81
C GLY A 174 -20.67 4.45 -8.49
N ASN A 175 -19.56 5.10 -8.11
CA ASN A 175 -19.39 5.89 -6.88
C ASN A 175 -19.68 5.12 -5.58
N SER A 176 -19.35 3.82 -5.54
CA SER A 176 -19.56 2.95 -4.38
C SER A 176 -18.34 2.94 -3.46
N PHE A 177 -18.01 4.08 -2.86
CA PHE A 177 -16.79 4.24 -2.05
C PHE A 177 -16.90 3.65 -0.63
N GLY A 178 -18.09 3.26 -0.19
CA GLY A 178 -18.32 2.72 1.15
C GLY A 178 -18.39 3.76 2.25
N ALA A 179 -18.20 3.32 3.51
CA ALA A 179 -18.26 4.16 4.69
C ALA A 179 -17.35 3.63 5.81
N SER A 180 -16.88 4.54 6.68
CA SER A 180 -16.01 4.23 7.82
C SER A 180 -16.76 4.05 9.14
N ASP A 181 -17.86 4.79 9.34
CA ASP A 181 -18.61 4.94 10.59
C ASP A 181 -19.94 4.19 10.61
N GLN A 182 -20.35 3.69 9.47
CA GLN A 182 -21.54 2.88 9.28
C GLN A 182 -21.23 1.69 8.34
N PRO A 183 -22.10 0.66 8.29
CA PRO A 183 -21.89 -0.45 7.36
C PRO A 183 -21.71 0.04 5.92
N PRO A 184 -20.73 -0.49 5.19
CA PRO A 184 -20.02 -1.76 5.48
C PRO A 184 -18.77 -1.62 6.38
N TYR A 185 -18.43 -0.45 6.88
CA TYR A 185 -17.17 -0.17 7.58
C TYR A 185 -15.92 -0.48 6.72
N ILE A 186 -16.11 -0.40 5.42
CA ILE A 186 -15.06 -0.51 4.40
C ILE A 186 -15.15 0.76 3.57
N ARG A 187 -14.04 1.44 3.36
CA ARG A 187 -13.99 2.66 2.56
C ARG A 187 -12.80 2.65 1.62
N LEU A 188 -13.09 2.88 0.34
CA LEU A 188 -12.11 3.20 -0.68
C LEU A 188 -11.83 4.70 -0.64
N ASP A 189 -10.59 5.12 -0.76
CA ASP A 189 -10.25 6.52 -0.96
C ASP A 189 -10.83 7.02 -2.29
N LYS A 190 -11.03 8.33 -2.38
CA LYS A 190 -11.53 8.92 -3.63
C LYS A 190 -10.50 8.65 -4.73
N ASP A 191 -11.03 8.16 -5.85
CA ASP A 191 -10.31 7.97 -7.10
C ASP A 191 -9.48 9.21 -7.47
N ASP A 192 -8.16 9.07 -7.54
CA ASP A 192 -7.28 10.11 -8.09
C ASP A 192 -7.17 9.91 -9.62
N ARG A 193 -8.15 10.49 -10.32
CA ARG A 193 -8.20 10.48 -11.80
C ARG A 193 -7.00 11.16 -12.47
N SER A 194 -6.16 11.82 -11.70
CA SER A 194 -4.97 12.49 -12.24
C SER A 194 -3.81 11.53 -12.48
N GLY A 195 -3.88 10.29 -11.93
CA GLY A 195 -2.76 9.34 -11.98
C GLY A 195 -1.50 9.89 -11.29
N ALA A 196 -1.66 10.94 -10.49
CA ALA A 196 -0.60 11.63 -9.78
C ALA A 196 -0.40 11.04 -8.37
N SER A 197 -1.27 10.12 -7.92
CA SER A 197 -1.10 9.48 -6.62
C SER A 197 0.14 8.58 -6.65
N VAL A 198 1.23 9.10 -6.12
CA VAL A 198 2.47 8.37 -5.88
C VAL A 198 2.24 7.17 -4.93
N ASN A 199 1.11 7.16 -4.23
CA ASN A 199 0.76 6.20 -3.18
C ASN A 199 -0.21 5.11 -3.65
N GLY A 200 -0.57 5.03 -4.94
CA GLY A 200 -1.54 4.05 -5.43
C GLY A 200 -2.96 4.28 -4.90
N GLU A 201 -3.80 3.25 -4.94
CA GLU A 201 -5.16 3.29 -4.40
C GLU A 201 -5.26 2.62 -3.03
N ASN A 202 -6.09 3.18 -2.15
CA ASN A 202 -6.16 2.76 -0.76
C ASN A 202 -7.59 2.40 -0.36
N MET A 203 -7.70 1.33 0.44
CA MET A 203 -8.95 0.88 1.03
C MET A 203 -8.74 0.53 2.50
N ASP A 204 -9.64 0.99 3.36
CA ASP A 204 -9.60 0.70 4.79
C ASP A 204 -10.77 -0.20 5.21
N PHE A 205 -10.48 -1.25 5.96
CA PHE A 205 -11.44 -2.07 6.69
C PHE A 205 -11.44 -1.63 8.15
N PHE A 206 -12.40 -0.80 8.56
CA PHE A 206 -12.45 -0.20 9.90
C PHE A 206 -12.91 -1.17 10.98
N ARG A 207 -13.68 -2.19 10.62
CA ARG A 207 -14.23 -3.20 11.51
C ARG A 207 -13.97 -4.60 10.94
N PRO A 208 -12.67 -5.03 10.85
CA PRO A 208 -12.31 -6.30 10.21
C PRO A 208 -12.93 -7.53 10.90
N GLU A 209 -13.28 -7.42 12.18
CA GLU A 209 -13.95 -8.48 12.93
C GLU A 209 -15.40 -8.77 12.48
N LEU A 210 -16.02 -7.85 11.72
CA LEU A 210 -17.36 -8.02 11.16
C LEU A 210 -17.34 -8.71 9.79
N ILE A 211 -16.18 -8.88 9.17
CA ILE A 211 -16.06 -9.56 7.88
C ILE A 211 -16.34 -11.06 8.06
N ASP A 212 -17.29 -11.59 7.28
CA ASP A 212 -17.48 -13.02 7.05
C ASP A 212 -16.57 -13.47 5.90
N PHE A 213 -16.73 -12.82 4.75
CA PHE A 213 -15.92 -13.06 3.57
C PHE A 213 -15.77 -11.79 2.75
N ALA A 214 -14.56 -11.54 2.22
CA ALA A 214 -14.33 -10.48 1.26
C ALA A 214 -13.24 -10.89 0.26
N ILE A 215 -13.28 -10.30 -0.92
CA ILE A 215 -12.20 -10.38 -1.90
C ILE A 215 -11.72 -8.98 -2.24
N VAL A 216 -10.41 -8.84 -2.33
CA VAL A 216 -9.73 -7.63 -2.82
C VAL A 216 -9.26 -7.92 -4.23
N PHE A 217 -9.67 -7.09 -5.17
CA PHE A 217 -9.32 -7.24 -6.57
C PHE A 217 -8.94 -5.91 -7.21
N ALA A 218 -8.15 -5.97 -8.26
CA ALA A 218 -7.86 -4.84 -9.12
C ALA A 218 -8.42 -5.09 -10.51
N PHE A 219 -8.79 -4.02 -11.22
CA PHE A 219 -9.17 -4.13 -12.62
C PHE A 219 -8.59 -2.98 -13.45
N ILE A 220 -8.31 -3.29 -14.72
CA ILE A 220 -7.79 -2.33 -15.68
C ILE A 220 -8.97 -1.55 -16.24
N TYR A 221 -9.13 -0.30 -15.79
CA TYR A 221 -10.19 0.60 -16.27
C TYR A 221 -9.87 1.13 -17.66
N GLU A 222 -8.66 1.69 -17.84
CA GLU A 222 -8.17 2.16 -19.14
C GLU A 222 -6.88 1.43 -19.54
N GLY A 223 -6.66 1.28 -20.84
CA GLY A 223 -5.49 0.64 -21.41
C GLY A 223 -5.72 -0.79 -21.89
N VAL A 224 -4.67 -1.39 -22.44
CA VAL A 224 -4.67 -2.79 -22.90
C VAL A 224 -4.26 -3.68 -21.73
N PRO A 225 -4.97 -4.79 -21.47
CA PRO A 225 -4.60 -5.73 -20.42
C PRO A 225 -3.18 -6.23 -20.59
N ASN A 226 -2.31 -5.83 -19.65
CA ASN A 226 -0.92 -6.26 -19.60
C ASN A 226 -0.43 -6.19 -18.14
N TRP A 227 -0.86 -7.14 -17.33
CA TRP A 227 -0.52 -7.21 -15.91
C TRP A 227 0.99 -7.25 -15.65
N ARG A 228 1.75 -7.89 -16.55
CA ARG A 228 3.22 -7.93 -16.45
C ARG A 228 3.87 -6.55 -16.46
N ALA A 229 3.30 -5.62 -17.22
CA ALA A 229 3.83 -4.27 -17.33
C ALA A 229 3.49 -3.40 -16.12
N THR A 230 2.50 -3.80 -15.30
CA THR A 230 2.06 -3.02 -14.15
C THR A 230 2.94 -3.22 -12.93
N ASN A 231 3.61 -4.37 -12.80
CA ASN A 231 4.34 -4.76 -11.58
C ASN A 231 3.49 -4.52 -10.31
N ALA A 232 2.20 -4.82 -10.41
CA ALA A 232 1.23 -4.47 -9.38
C ALA A 232 1.38 -5.33 -8.14
N ARG A 233 1.21 -4.70 -6.98
CA ARG A 233 1.24 -5.35 -5.68
C ARG A 233 0.17 -4.78 -4.76
N VAL A 234 -0.34 -5.62 -3.90
CA VAL A 234 -1.20 -5.22 -2.78
C VAL A 234 -0.49 -5.46 -1.47
N VAL A 235 -0.55 -4.49 -0.58
CA VAL A 235 -0.06 -4.59 0.79
C VAL A 235 -1.23 -4.42 1.74
N LEU A 236 -1.44 -5.40 2.63
CA LEU A 236 -2.38 -5.30 3.73
C LEU A 236 -1.58 -5.04 5.01
N SER A 237 -1.83 -3.92 5.67
CA SER A 237 -1.16 -3.52 6.90
C SER A 237 -2.15 -3.33 8.04
N GLN A 238 -1.74 -3.75 9.25
CA GLN A 238 -2.46 -3.51 10.49
C GLN A 238 -1.43 -3.09 11.55
N GLN A 239 -1.75 -2.06 12.32
CA GLN A 239 -0.84 -1.57 13.36
C GLN A 239 -0.48 -2.70 14.34
N GLY A 240 0.81 -2.94 14.54
CA GLY A 240 1.33 -3.96 15.46
C GLY A 240 1.40 -5.38 14.90
N GLU A 241 1.02 -5.58 13.64
CA GLU A 241 1.13 -6.86 12.92
C GLU A 241 2.07 -6.71 11.72
N PRO A 242 2.68 -7.81 11.23
CA PRO A 242 3.47 -7.79 10.00
C PRO A 242 2.62 -7.41 8.79
N ASP A 243 3.17 -6.61 7.87
CA ASP A 243 2.53 -6.35 6.58
C ASP A 243 2.44 -7.62 5.74
N ILE A 244 1.28 -7.84 5.12
CA ILE A 244 1.06 -8.96 4.19
C ILE A 244 1.12 -8.41 2.77
N GLU A 245 2.06 -8.90 1.97
CA GLU A 245 2.24 -8.46 0.59
C GLU A 245 1.87 -9.58 -0.39
N VAL A 246 1.11 -9.20 -1.40
CA VAL A 246 0.72 -10.05 -2.53
C VAL A 246 1.13 -9.37 -3.84
N HIS A 247 2.00 -10.00 -4.61
CA HIS A 247 2.41 -9.55 -5.94
C HIS A 247 1.57 -10.23 -7.03
N ILE A 248 1.31 -9.53 -8.12
CA ILE A 248 0.75 -10.13 -9.33
C ILE A 248 1.90 -10.72 -10.13
N ASP A 249 2.12 -12.03 -9.99
CA ASP A 249 3.25 -12.72 -10.65
C ASP A 249 2.85 -13.46 -11.94
N ASN A 250 1.54 -13.54 -12.27
CA ASN A 250 1.09 -14.21 -13.48
C ASN A 250 0.97 -13.24 -14.66
N PRO A 251 2.00 -13.16 -15.52
CA PRO A 251 2.09 -12.11 -16.52
C PRO A 251 1.28 -12.37 -17.79
N ASN A 252 0.63 -13.53 -17.93
CA ASN A 252 0.12 -14.02 -19.21
C ASN A 252 -1.39 -13.88 -19.37
N SER A 253 -2.08 -13.19 -18.45
CA SER A 253 -3.53 -13.01 -18.59
C SER A 253 -3.85 -11.78 -19.43
N ASN A 254 -4.71 -11.96 -20.43
CA ASN A 254 -5.35 -10.89 -21.20
C ASN A 254 -6.66 -10.42 -20.55
N GLU A 255 -6.99 -10.94 -19.38
CA GLU A 255 -8.19 -10.59 -18.64
C GLU A 255 -8.00 -9.28 -17.88
N ARG A 256 -9.11 -8.54 -17.70
CA ARG A 256 -9.05 -7.19 -17.13
C ARG A 256 -9.11 -7.16 -15.61
N PHE A 257 -9.50 -8.25 -14.96
CA PHE A 257 -9.69 -8.33 -13.51
C PHE A 257 -8.70 -9.33 -12.91
N CYS A 258 -8.10 -8.96 -11.80
CA CYS A 258 -7.26 -9.85 -11.00
C CYS A 258 -7.74 -9.83 -9.56
N VAL A 259 -8.21 -10.97 -9.04
CA VAL A 259 -8.45 -11.13 -7.59
C VAL A 259 -7.12 -11.43 -6.93
N LEU A 260 -6.68 -10.52 -6.07
CA LEU A 260 -5.38 -10.54 -5.41
C LEU A 260 -5.41 -11.37 -4.13
N ALA A 261 -6.42 -11.10 -3.30
CA ALA A 261 -6.58 -11.78 -2.02
C ALA A 261 -8.03 -12.00 -1.65
N SER A 262 -8.30 -13.09 -0.94
CA SER A 262 -9.53 -13.28 -0.18
C SER A 262 -9.27 -13.12 1.32
N LEU A 263 -10.27 -12.61 2.03
CA LEU A 263 -10.29 -12.38 3.45
C LEU A 263 -11.45 -13.18 4.06
N THR A 264 -11.17 -14.14 4.92
CA THR A 264 -12.17 -15.01 5.54
C THR A 264 -12.16 -14.86 7.04
N GLY A 265 -13.29 -14.47 7.64
CA GLY A 265 -13.46 -14.36 9.08
C GLY A 265 -13.61 -15.74 9.73
N ARG A 266 -12.60 -16.20 10.49
CA ARG A 266 -12.62 -17.50 11.18
C ARG A 266 -12.02 -17.40 12.59
N ASP A 267 -12.64 -18.07 13.54
CA ASP A 267 -12.09 -18.30 14.90
C ASP A 267 -11.55 -17.05 15.60
N GLY A 268 -12.23 -15.90 15.39
CA GLY A 268 -11.82 -14.61 15.97
C GLY A 268 -10.60 -13.98 15.30
N GLY A 269 -10.24 -14.43 14.10
CA GLY A 269 -9.22 -13.85 13.23
C GLY A 269 -9.75 -13.60 11.84
N LEU A 270 -8.87 -13.07 10.99
CA LEU A 270 -9.11 -12.90 9.57
C LEU A 270 -8.01 -13.62 8.81
N GLU A 271 -8.36 -14.63 8.04
CA GLU A 271 -7.44 -15.34 7.16
C GLU A 271 -7.34 -14.55 5.85
N VAL A 272 -6.15 -14.09 5.51
CA VAL A 272 -5.80 -13.47 4.24
C VAL A 272 -5.16 -14.53 3.38
N ARG A 273 -5.75 -14.83 2.22
CA ARG A 273 -5.25 -15.83 1.27
C ARG A 273 -4.96 -15.18 -0.07
N ARG A 274 -3.80 -15.47 -0.65
CA ARG A 274 -3.48 -15.09 -2.01
C ARG A 274 -4.30 -15.90 -3.00
N GLU A 275 -4.99 -15.23 -3.93
CA GLU A 275 -5.81 -15.85 -4.97
C GLU A 275 -5.09 -15.91 -6.32
N ASP A 276 -4.62 -14.77 -6.85
CA ASP A 276 -3.96 -14.64 -8.15
C ASP A 276 -4.80 -15.22 -9.31
N LEU A 277 -6.12 -14.90 -9.29
CA LEU A 277 -7.10 -15.38 -10.23
C LEU A 277 -7.57 -14.25 -11.15
N PHE A 278 -7.65 -14.55 -12.45
CA PHE A 278 -7.99 -13.57 -13.47
C PHE A 278 -9.38 -13.81 -14.06
N PHE A 279 -10.05 -12.71 -14.40
CA PHE A 279 -11.44 -12.73 -14.89
C PHE A 279 -11.68 -11.62 -15.92
N ASN A 280 -12.70 -11.81 -16.75
CA ASN A 280 -13.06 -10.84 -17.80
C ASN A 280 -14.04 -9.75 -17.34
N SER A 281 -14.72 -9.92 -16.21
CA SER A 281 -15.76 -9.00 -15.74
C SER A 281 -16.09 -9.16 -14.27
N HIS A 282 -16.73 -8.14 -13.69
CA HIS A 282 -17.33 -8.22 -12.35
C HIS A 282 -18.27 -9.42 -12.19
N ARG A 283 -19.07 -9.74 -13.22
CA ARG A 283 -19.98 -10.89 -13.20
C ARG A 283 -19.25 -12.22 -13.10
N ALA A 284 -18.10 -12.34 -13.75
CA ALA A 284 -17.31 -13.56 -13.68
C ALA A 284 -16.67 -13.72 -12.29
N VAL A 285 -16.19 -12.63 -11.69
CA VAL A 285 -15.71 -12.62 -10.30
C VAL A 285 -16.82 -13.00 -9.33
N ASP A 286 -17.98 -12.34 -9.43
CA ASP A 286 -19.16 -12.61 -8.60
C ASP A 286 -19.62 -14.06 -8.70
N ALA A 287 -19.73 -14.60 -9.93
CA ALA A 287 -20.12 -15.98 -10.14
C ALA A 287 -19.15 -16.99 -9.52
N HIS A 288 -17.85 -16.72 -9.59
CA HIS A 288 -16.81 -17.56 -8.99
C HIS A 288 -16.91 -17.63 -7.45
N TYR A 289 -17.12 -16.46 -6.81
CA TYR A 289 -17.20 -16.34 -5.35
C TYR A 289 -18.62 -16.41 -4.78
N HIS A 290 -19.63 -16.59 -5.61
CA HIS A 290 -21.02 -16.84 -5.24
C HIS A 290 -21.67 -15.73 -4.38
N PHE A 291 -21.42 -14.44 -4.71
CA PHE A 291 -22.11 -13.34 -4.06
C PHE A 291 -23.56 -13.16 -4.56
N GLY A 292 -23.81 -13.37 -5.85
CA GLY A 292 -25.15 -13.32 -6.43
C GLY A 292 -25.68 -11.90 -6.68
N PHE A 293 -24.82 -10.95 -7.00
CA PHE A 293 -25.21 -9.56 -7.25
C PHE A 293 -25.99 -9.36 -8.55
N ARG A 294 -26.87 -8.36 -8.58
CA ARG A 294 -27.47 -7.84 -9.79
C ARG A 294 -26.62 -6.72 -10.37
N TRP A 295 -25.97 -6.99 -11.48
CA TRP A 295 -25.09 -6.03 -12.14
C TRP A 295 -25.84 -5.15 -13.13
N VAL A 296 -25.64 -3.83 -13.03
CA VAL A 296 -26.07 -2.80 -13.97
C VAL A 296 -24.87 -2.10 -14.55
N ALA A 297 -25.00 -1.42 -15.70
CA ALA A 297 -23.92 -0.62 -16.24
C ALA A 297 -23.57 0.52 -15.29
N GLY A 298 -22.32 0.59 -14.84
CA GLY A 298 -21.78 1.67 -14.02
C GLY A 298 -21.06 2.71 -14.88
N ARG A 299 -20.98 3.95 -14.36
CA ARG A 299 -20.13 5.03 -14.89
C ARG A 299 -19.31 5.60 -13.73
N LYS A 300 -18.06 6.00 -14.01
CA LYS A 300 -17.23 6.83 -13.12
C LYS A 300 -17.63 8.29 -13.20
#